data_d7e218c17a65c642d20673eae8769009
#
_entry.id   d7e218c17a65c642d20673eae8769009
#
_cell.length_a   1.000
_cell.length_b   1.000
_cell.length_c   1.000
_cell.angle_alpha   90.00
_cell.angle_beta   90.00
_cell.angle_gamma   90.00
#
_symmetry.space_group_name_H-M   'P 1'
#
loop_
_entity.id
_entity.type
_entity.pdbx_description
1 polymer ?
#
loop_
_entity_poly.entity_id
_entity_poly.type
_entity_poly.pdbx_seq_one_letter_code
_entity_poly.pdbx_strand_id
1 'polypeptide(L)'
;MHRLTTEQRTNIVRAAKEWLGTPYHHHARVKRAGADCAMFPLAVYQECGVLPREYTPPQYSVQWHLHRSEELYLKELEKFVTEVDGVPNPADFVVFRFGRTFSHGAIVVEWPIVIHSYIPHGVLLSDALRDGELLGREHKCFEVRPVAAMEAARRLNDLPKAITL
;
A
#
# COMPACT_ATOMS: atom_id res chain seq x y z
N MET A 1 5.90 0.87 -19.58
CA MET A 1 5.71 0.68 -18.15
C MET A 1 4.82 1.81 -17.64
N HIS A 2 3.57 1.52 -17.27
CA HIS A 2 2.63 2.56 -16.87
C HIS A 2 2.83 2.89 -15.39
N ARG A 3 3.47 4.00 -15.13
CA ARG A 3 3.66 4.56 -13.79
C ARG A 3 2.51 5.49 -13.42
N LEU A 4 2.35 5.75 -12.12
CA LEU A 4 1.44 6.79 -11.65
C LEU A 4 1.85 8.15 -12.22
N THR A 5 0.88 8.87 -12.80
CA THR A 5 1.09 10.27 -13.23
C THR A 5 1.23 11.19 -12.02
N THR A 6 1.78 12.38 -12.21
CA THR A 6 1.87 13.41 -11.16
C THR A 6 0.48 13.75 -10.59
N GLU A 7 -0.53 13.84 -11.44
CA GLU A 7 -1.92 14.10 -11.02
C GLU A 7 -2.47 12.96 -10.15
N GLN A 8 -2.26 11.69 -10.54
CA GLN A 8 -2.67 10.53 -9.76
C GLN A 8 -1.98 10.53 -8.39
N ARG A 9 -0.67 10.81 -8.34
CA ARG A 9 0.09 10.89 -7.07
C ARG A 9 -0.48 11.98 -6.16
N THR A 10 -0.75 13.16 -6.69
CA THR A 10 -1.35 14.27 -5.94
C THR A 10 -2.73 13.89 -5.39
N ASN A 11 -3.56 13.23 -6.19
CA ASN A 11 -4.89 12.80 -5.77
C ASN A 11 -4.83 11.73 -4.68
N ILE A 12 -3.91 10.77 -4.78
CA ILE A 12 -3.72 9.71 -3.76
C ILE A 12 -3.29 10.32 -2.43
N VAL A 13 -2.29 11.21 -2.43
CA VAL A 13 -1.82 11.87 -1.20
C VAL A 13 -2.94 12.71 -0.57
N ARG A 14 -3.71 13.44 -1.37
CA ARG A 14 -4.87 14.20 -0.90
C ARG A 14 -5.91 13.28 -0.26
N ALA A 15 -6.30 12.21 -0.96
CA ALA A 15 -7.26 11.23 -0.46
C ALA A 15 -6.78 10.58 0.84
N ALA A 16 -5.50 10.19 0.92
CA ALA A 16 -4.91 9.62 2.14
C ALA A 16 -5.02 10.59 3.33
N LYS A 17 -4.77 11.89 3.11
CA LYS A 17 -4.89 12.91 4.17
C LYS A 17 -6.32 13.07 4.70
N GLU A 18 -7.35 12.78 3.90
CA GLU A 18 -8.74 12.82 4.35
C GLU A 18 -9.08 11.71 5.36
N TRP A 19 -8.23 10.68 5.47
CA TRP A 19 -8.38 9.59 6.44
C TRP A 19 -7.77 9.89 7.81
N LEU A 20 -6.99 10.97 7.94
CA LEU A 20 -6.36 11.33 9.21
C LEU A 20 -7.37 11.39 10.34
N GLY A 21 -7.04 10.77 11.48
CA GLY A 21 -7.93 10.65 12.64
C GLY A 21 -8.97 9.53 12.55
N THR A 22 -9.02 8.74 11.47
CA THR A 22 -9.83 7.53 11.42
C THR A 22 -9.32 6.54 12.46
N PRO A 23 -10.20 6.02 13.37
CA PRO A 23 -9.77 5.08 14.41
C PRO A 23 -9.19 3.78 13.85
N TYR A 24 -8.33 3.13 14.62
CA TYR A 24 -7.88 1.78 14.28
C TYR A 24 -8.98 0.76 14.53
N HIS A 25 -9.38 0.02 13.50
CA HIS A 25 -10.23 -1.15 13.58
C HIS A 25 -9.73 -2.23 12.64
N HIS A 26 -9.47 -3.40 13.21
CA HIS A 26 -9.00 -4.56 12.44
C HIS A 26 -9.98 -4.94 11.34
N HIS A 27 -9.46 -5.19 10.14
CA HIS A 27 -10.22 -5.54 8.93
C HIS A 27 -11.22 -4.49 8.42
N ALA A 28 -11.28 -3.31 9.04
CA ALA A 28 -12.16 -2.24 8.59
C ALA A 28 -11.46 -1.33 7.55
N ARG A 29 -12.27 -0.77 6.65
CA ARG A 29 -11.86 0.24 5.66
C ARG A 29 -12.96 1.27 5.41
N VAL A 30 -13.40 1.90 6.48
CA VAL A 30 -14.46 2.92 6.44
C VAL A 30 -13.91 4.23 7.00
N LYS A 31 -13.77 5.22 6.14
CA LYS A 31 -13.26 6.56 6.50
C LYS A 31 -14.00 7.10 7.70
N ARG A 32 -13.29 7.62 8.70
CA ARG A 32 -13.76 8.14 9.99
C ARG A 32 -14.36 7.10 10.96
N ALA A 33 -14.66 5.88 10.50
CA ALA A 33 -15.24 4.83 11.34
C ALA A 33 -14.19 3.80 11.77
N GLY A 34 -13.32 3.37 10.87
CA GLY A 34 -12.25 2.43 11.22
C GLY A 34 -11.44 1.96 10.04
N ALA A 35 -10.15 1.79 10.26
CA ALA A 35 -9.23 1.17 9.30
C ALA A 35 -8.01 0.60 10.00
N ASP A 36 -7.46 -0.50 9.47
CA ASP A 36 -6.15 -1.00 9.90
C ASP A 36 -5.04 -0.65 8.91
N CYS A 37 -3.82 -1.08 9.20
CA CYS A 37 -2.63 -0.74 8.42
C CYS A 37 -2.61 -1.32 7.00
N ALA A 38 -3.36 -2.38 6.71
CA ALA A 38 -3.47 -2.97 5.39
C ALA A 38 -4.67 -2.41 4.62
N MET A 39 -5.81 -2.25 5.30
CA MET A 39 -7.06 -1.83 4.70
C MET A 39 -7.12 -0.33 4.39
N PHE A 40 -6.45 0.51 5.17
CA PHE A 40 -6.37 1.95 4.92
C PHE A 40 -5.71 2.25 3.56
N PRO A 41 -4.49 1.78 3.27
CA PRO A 41 -3.87 2.04 1.97
C PRO A 41 -4.68 1.47 0.80
N LEU A 42 -5.20 0.25 0.97
CA LEU A 42 -6.05 -0.37 -0.04
C LEU A 42 -7.26 0.51 -0.38
N ALA A 43 -7.97 0.99 0.65
CA ALA A 43 -9.13 1.86 0.47
C ALA A 43 -8.79 3.16 -0.28
N VAL A 44 -7.67 3.80 0.05
CA VAL A 44 -7.20 5.01 -0.63
C VAL A 44 -6.92 4.76 -2.12
N TYR A 45 -6.17 3.70 -2.46
CA TYR A 45 -5.88 3.38 -3.85
C TYR A 45 -7.13 2.97 -4.64
N GLN A 46 -8.09 2.29 -4.00
CA GLN A 46 -9.39 1.96 -4.60
C GLN A 46 -10.27 3.21 -4.82
N GLU A 47 -10.29 4.12 -3.85
CA GLU A 47 -11.02 5.39 -3.94
C GLU A 47 -10.50 6.25 -5.10
N CYS A 48 -9.18 6.24 -5.32
CA CYS A 48 -8.54 6.93 -6.44
C CYS A 48 -8.57 6.19 -7.78
N GLY A 49 -9.24 5.03 -7.86
CA GLY A 49 -9.34 4.23 -9.08
C GLY A 49 -8.02 3.61 -9.55
N VAL A 50 -7.04 3.51 -8.66
CA VAL A 50 -5.73 2.91 -8.96
C VAL A 50 -5.75 1.40 -8.81
N LEU A 51 -6.46 0.87 -7.81
CA LEU A 51 -6.69 -0.56 -7.61
C LEU A 51 -8.14 -0.97 -7.87
N PRO A 52 -8.41 -2.26 -8.19
CA PRO A 52 -9.77 -2.74 -8.41
C PRO A 52 -10.64 -2.54 -7.17
N ARG A 53 -11.82 -1.96 -7.34
CA ARG A 53 -12.74 -1.67 -6.22
C ARG A 53 -13.27 -2.93 -5.54
N GLU A 54 -13.43 -4.00 -6.30
CA GLU A 54 -13.95 -5.30 -5.86
C GLU A 54 -12.90 -6.14 -5.12
N TYR A 55 -11.62 -5.79 -5.22
CA TYR A 55 -10.58 -6.56 -4.55
C TYR A 55 -10.68 -6.43 -3.04
N THR A 56 -10.66 -7.58 -2.39
CA THR A 56 -10.57 -7.71 -0.93
C THR A 56 -9.49 -8.74 -0.61
N PRO A 57 -8.52 -8.42 0.26
CA PRO A 57 -7.49 -9.38 0.64
C PRO A 57 -8.08 -10.53 1.46
N PRO A 58 -7.40 -11.69 1.52
CA PRO A 58 -7.75 -12.78 2.42
C PRO A 58 -7.81 -12.32 3.87
N GLN A 59 -8.57 -13.03 4.70
CA GLN A 59 -8.59 -12.76 6.14
C GLN A 59 -7.22 -12.99 6.78
N TYR A 60 -6.84 -12.09 7.68
CA TYR A 60 -5.61 -12.15 8.47
C TYR A 60 -5.90 -11.83 9.94
N SER A 61 -5.08 -12.34 10.86
CA SER A 61 -5.22 -12.02 12.30
C SER A 61 -4.52 -10.71 12.65
N VAL A 62 -4.95 -10.04 13.74
CA VAL A 62 -4.26 -8.83 14.25
C VAL A 62 -2.79 -9.09 14.55
N GLN A 63 -2.45 -10.31 14.96
CA GLN A 63 -1.09 -10.72 15.35
C GLN A 63 -0.37 -11.53 14.27
N TRP A 64 -0.79 -11.46 13.02
CA TRP A 64 -0.22 -12.24 11.93
C TRP A 64 1.30 -12.07 11.77
N HIS A 65 1.83 -10.90 12.08
CA HIS A 65 3.26 -10.59 12.08
C HIS A 65 4.06 -11.31 13.17
N LEU A 66 3.40 -11.77 14.24
CA LEU A 66 4.05 -12.45 15.37
C LEU A 66 4.13 -13.97 15.18
N HIS A 67 3.13 -14.56 14.52
CA HIS A 67 2.91 -16.01 14.52
C HIS A 67 3.27 -16.71 13.21
N ARG A 68 3.53 -15.96 12.13
CA ARG A 68 3.86 -16.54 10.82
C ARG A 68 5.23 -16.03 10.33
N SER A 69 6.02 -16.96 9.81
CA SER A 69 7.26 -16.67 9.10
C SER A 69 7.04 -16.39 7.61
N GLU A 70 5.79 -16.47 7.13
CA GLU A 70 5.46 -16.27 5.73
C GLU A 70 5.18 -14.79 5.46
N GLU A 71 5.74 -14.29 4.38
CA GLU A 71 5.53 -12.91 3.89
C GLU A 71 4.19 -12.76 3.15
N LEU A 72 3.07 -13.10 3.84
CA LEU A 72 1.74 -13.08 3.24
C LEU A 72 1.35 -11.71 2.72
N TYR A 73 1.73 -10.65 3.46
CA TYR A 73 1.44 -9.28 3.06
C TYR A 73 2.17 -8.90 1.78
N LEU A 74 3.45 -9.23 1.66
CA LEU A 74 4.23 -9.00 0.44
C LEU A 74 3.67 -9.80 -0.74
N LYS A 75 3.31 -11.06 -0.55
CA LYS A 75 2.70 -11.88 -1.61
C LYS A 75 1.40 -11.27 -2.16
N GLU A 76 0.55 -10.70 -1.28
CA GLU A 76 -0.65 -10.01 -1.73
C GLU A 76 -0.32 -8.70 -2.45
N LEU A 77 0.67 -7.95 -1.96
CA LEU A 77 1.11 -6.71 -2.59
C LEU A 77 1.74 -6.90 -3.96
N GLU A 78 2.55 -7.95 -4.17
CA GLU A 78 3.23 -8.22 -5.44
C GLU A 78 2.29 -8.28 -6.64
N LYS A 79 1.01 -8.56 -6.42
CA LYS A 79 -0.03 -8.52 -7.45
C LYS A 79 -0.23 -7.11 -8.03
N PHE A 80 0.04 -6.07 -7.24
CA PHE A 80 -0.34 -4.69 -7.53
C PHE A 80 0.81 -3.70 -7.53
N VAL A 81 1.99 -4.10 -7.12
CA VAL A 81 3.12 -3.19 -6.91
C VAL A 81 4.39 -3.66 -7.62
N THR A 82 5.32 -2.72 -7.79
CA THR A 82 6.69 -2.99 -8.24
C THR A 82 7.64 -2.40 -7.21
N GLU A 83 8.61 -3.19 -6.73
CA GLU A 83 9.63 -2.70 -5.78
C GLU A 83 10.46 -1.58 -6.42
N VAL A 84 10.74 -0.55 -5.63
CA VAL A 84 11.48 0.64 -6.05
C VAL A 84 12.76 0.73 -5.23
N ASP A 85 13.88 0.85 -5.91
CA ASP A 85 15.17 1.12 -5.29
C ASP A 85 15.33 2.62 -5.01
N GLY A 86 15.87 2.94 -3.81
CA GLY A 86 16.16 4.31 -3.41
C GLY A 86 15.01 5.04 -2.72
N VAL A 87 14.96 6.37 -2.89
CA VAL A 87 13.98 7.23 -2.22
C VAL A 87 12.61 7.10 -2.90
N PRO A 88 11.56 6.73 -2.15
CA PRO A 88 10.22 6.62 -2.73
C PRO A 88 9.63 8.00 -3.05
N ASN A 89 8.78 8.03 -4.06
CA ASN A 89 8.03 9.23 -4.44
C ASN A 89 6.72 9.36 -3.63
N PRO A 90 6.10 10.56 -3.61
CA PRO A 90 4.74 10.72 -3.08
C PRO A 90 3.77 9.71 -3.71
N ALA A 91 2.86 9.17 -2.88
CA ALA A 91 1.92 8.11 -3.23
C ALA A 91 2.53 6.72 -3.51
N ASP A 92 3.82 6.53 -3.34
CA ASP A 92 4.39 5.18 -3.26
C ASP A 92 3.97 4.52 -1.95
N PHE A 93 4.05 3.20 -1.93
CA PHE A 93 3.71 2.38 -0.79
C PHE A 93 4.98 1.89 -0.08
N VAL A 94 5.01 2.00 1.25
CA VAL A 94 6.13 1.50 2.05
C VAL A 94 5.61 0.43 2.99
N VAL A 95 6.37 -0.66 3.12
CA VAL A 95 6.08 -1.73 4.07
C VAL A 95 7.21 -1.85 5.05
N PHE A 96 6.88 -1.76 6.33
CA PHE A 96 7.82 -1.89 7.44
C PHE A 96 7.79 -3.29 8.03
N ARG A 97 8.95 -3.76 8.49
CA ARG A 97 9.07 -5.01 9.23
C ARG A 97 8.62 -4.82 10.68
N PHE A 98 7.59 -5.57 11.06
CA PHE A 98 7.15 -5.70 12.44
C PHE A 98 7.30 -7.17 12.86
N GLY A 99 8.06 -7.42 13.90
CA GLY A 99 8.40 -8.79 14.28
C GLY A 99 9.23 -9.49 13.20
N ARG A 100 8.72 -10.60 12.66
CA ARG A 100 9.43 -11.46 11.70
C ARG A 100 9.16 -11.14 10.25
N THR A 101 8.10 -10.36 9.95
CA THR A 101 7.60 -10.16 8.59
C THR A 101 7.42 -8.69 8.24
N PHE A 102 7.44 -8.38 6.96
CA PHE A 102 6.99 -7.11 6.42
C PHE A 102 5.47 -7.07 6.46
N SER A 103 4.90 -6.37 7.41
CA SER A 103 3.48 -6.47 7.75
C SER A 103 2.77 -5.16 8.03
N HIS A 104 3.47 -4.04 8.00
CA HIS A 104 2.88 -2.73 8.30
C HIS A 104 3.02 -1.78 7.13
N GLY A 105 1.90 -1.45 6.51
CA GLY A 105 1.83 -0.60 5.32
C GLY A 105 1.62 0.87 5.62
N ALA A 106 2.21 1.73 4.76
CA ALA A 106 2.06 3.17 4.79
C ALA A 106 2.08 3.76 3.38
N ILE A 107 1.43 4.92 3.20
CA ILE A 107 1.46 5.72 1.97
C ILE A 107 2.44 6.87 2.18
N VAL A 108 3.35 7.06 1.24
CA VAL A 108 4.31 8.18 1.25
C VAL A 108 3.60 9.48 0.91
N VAL A 109 3.75 10.49 1.76
CA VAL A 109 3.33 11.87 1.48
C VAL A 109 4.46 12.62 0.78
N GLU A 110 5.59 12.69 1.43
CA GLU A 110 6.87 13.21 0.98
C GLU A 110 7.94 12.59 1.90
N TRP A 111 8.78 11.71 1.36
CA TRP A 111 9.71 10.95 2.18
C TRP A 111 10.60 11.83 3.06
N PRO A 112 10.72 11.57 4.37
CA PRO A 112 10.28 10.36 5.09
C PRO A 112 8.88 10.44 5.72
N ILE A 113 8.06 11.41 5.38
CA ILE A 113 6.70 11.56 5.92
C ILE A 113 5.76 10.58 5.25
N VAL A 114 5.08 9.77 6.08
CA VAL A 114 4.11 8.75 5.65
C VAL A 114 2.79 8.90 6.40
N ILE A 115 1.71 8.36 5.81
CA ILE A 115 0.42 8.16 6.50
C ILE A 115 0.22 6.66 6.66
N HIS A 116 -0.13 6.24 7.87
CA HIS A 116 -0.41 4.85 8.20
C HIS A 116 -1.47 4.75 9.30
N SER A 117 -2.08 3.57 9.46
CA SER A 117 -2.98 3.30 10.58
C SER A 117 -2.26 2.46 11.62
N TYR A 118 -2.17 2.93 12.86
CA TYR A 118 -1.42 2.30 13.93
C TYR A 118 -2.20 2.27 15.25
N ILE A 119 -2.09 1.16 15.98
CA ILE A 119 -2.72 1.01 17.30
C ILE A 119 -1.91 1.81 18.35
N PRO A 120 -2.56 2.57 19.23
CA PRO A 120 -4.00 2.84 19.35
C PRO A 120 -4.46 4.09 18.57
N HIS A 121 -3.59 4.74 17.84
CA HIS A 121 -3.75 6.10 17.32
C HIS A 121 -4.65 6.21 16.09
N GLY A 122 -4.90 5.11 15.38
CA GLY A 122 -5.59 5.16 14.09
C GLY A 122 -4.72 5.71 12.98
N VAL A 123 -5.34 6.38 12.01
CA VAL A 123 -4.65 6.96 10.84
C VAL A 123 -3.96 8.25 11.23
N LEU A 124 -2.63 8.29 11.07
CA LEU A 124 -1.80 9.43 11.45
C LEU A 124 -0.63 9.64 10.47
N LEU A 125 -0.04 10.84 10.53
CA LEU A 125 1.24 11.17 9.91
C LEU A 125 2.38 10.76 10.84
N SER A 126 3.45 10.21 10.28
CA SER A 126 4.68 9.89 10.98
C SER A 126 5.90 10.16 10.12
N ASP A 127 7.01 10.53 10.76
CA ASP A 127 8.32 10.54 10.13
C ASP A 127 8.94 9.14 10.24
N ALA A 128 9.05 8.45 9.11
CA ALA A 128 9.53 7.06 9.06
C ALA A 128 10.97 6.87 9.59
N LEU A 129 11.75 7.93 9.67
CA LEU A 129 13.14 7.91 10.12
C LEU A 129 13.35 8.45 11.55
N ARG A 130 12.32 9.05 12.15
CA ARG A 130 12.44 9.74 13.45
C ARG A 130 11.37 9.36 14.47
N ASP A 131 10.17 8.99 14.02
CA ASP A 131 9.06 8.67 14.94
C ASP A 131 9.18 7.26 15.51
N GLY A 132 8.91 7.14 16.82
CA GLY A 132 9.23 5.99 17.65
C GLY A 132 8.78 4.63 17.11
N GLU A 133 7.58 4.55 16.54
CA GLU A 133 7.03 3.27 16.09
C GLU A 133 7.65 2.76 14.77
N LEU A 134 8.13 3.67 13.93
CA LEU A 134 8.76 3.36 12.65
C LEU A 134 10.28 3.44 12.68
N LEU A 135 10.83 4.15 13.67
CA LEU A 135 12.27 4.40 13.80
C LEU A 135 13.08 3.11 13.78
N GLY A 136 14.08 3.06 12.89
CA GLY A 136 15.02 1.94 12.79
C GLY A 136 14.45 0.65 12.22
N ARG A 137 13.19 0.65 11.75
CA ARG A 137 12.61 -0.54 11.13
C ARG A 137 13.10 -0.69 9.70
N GLU A 138 13.42 -1.92 9.34
CA GLU A 138 13.64 -2.31 7.95
C GLU A 138 12.36 -2.06 7.15
N HIS A 139 12.51 -1.51 5.95
CA HIS A 139 11.38 -1.20 5.09
C HIS A 139 11.70 -1.49 3.62
N LYS A 140 10.65 -1.68 2.85
CA LYS A 140 10.67 -1.83 1.39
C LYS A 140 9.72 -0.83 0.77
N CYS A 141 10.13 -0.25 -0.35
CA CYS A 141 9.37 0.77 -1.07
C CYS A 141 8.81 0.19 -2.37
N PHE A 142 7.59 0.56 -2.71
CA PHE A 142 6.89 0.02 -3.87
C PHE A 142 6.12 1.12 -4.60
N GLU A 143 6.17 1.11 -5.93
CA GLU A 143 5.26 1.86 -6.78
C GLU A 143 4.02 1.03 -7.07
N VAL A 144 2.84 1.60 -6.88
CA VAL A 144 1.56 0.93 -7.19
C VAL A 144 1.29 0.97 -8.69
N ARG A 145 0.91 -0.18 -9.26
CA ARG A 145 0.57 -0.32 -10.67
C ARG A 145 -0.91 -0.05 -10.89
N PRO A 146 -1.30 0.98 -11.67
CA PRO A 146 -2.70 1.25 -11.97
C PRO A 146 -3.39 0.09 -12.70
N VAL A 147 -4.67 -0.17 -12.40
CA VAL A 147 -5.48 -1.24 -13.01
C VAL A 147 -5.46 -1.18 -14.54
N ALA A 148 -5.60 0.01 -15.10
CA ALA A 148 -5.55 0.20 -16.56
C ALA A 148 -4.24 -0.32 -17.19
N ALA A 149 -3.12 -0.20 -16.47
CA ALA A 149 -1.83 -0.74 -16.90
C ALA A 149 -1.80 -2.27 -16.83
N MET A 150 -2.43 -2.84 -15.81
CA MET A 150 -2.52 -4.30 -15.63
C MET A 150 -3.39 -4.94 -16.72
N GLU A 151 -4.52 -4.30 -17.06
CA GLU A 151 -5.40 -4.74 -18.13
C GLU A 151 -4.74 -4.65 -19.52
N ALA A 152 -4.02 -3.55 -19.78
CA ALA A 152 -3.27 -3.39 -21.02
C ALA A 152 -2.19 -4.47 -21.17
N ALA A 153 -1.47 -4.79 -20.09
CA ALA A 153 -0.46 -5.86 -20.10
C ALA A 153 -1.07 -7.26 -20.34
N ARG A 154 -2.24 -7.54 -19.76
CA ARG A 154 -2.98 -8.78 -20.02
C ARG A 154 -3.38 -8.90 -21.48
N ARG A 155 -3.97 -7.84 -22.07
CA ARG A 155 -4.36 -7.83 -23.48
C ARG A 155 -3.20 -8.07 -24.42
N LEU A 156 -2.01 -7.53 -24.11
CA LEU A 156 -0.78 -7.76 -24.91
C LEU A 156 -0.29 -9.21 -24.81
N ASN A 157 -0.42 -9.84 -23.66
CA ASN A 157 -0.02 -11.25 -23.47
C ASN A 157 -1.01 -12.24 -24.11
N ASP A 158 -2.27 -11.84 -24.26
CA ASP A 158 -3.33 -12.64 -24.89
C ASP A 158 -3.34 -12.52 -26.43
N LEU A 159 -2.51 -11.63 -27.01
CA LEU A 159 -2.32 -11.56 -28.46
C LEU A 159 -1.61 -12.83 -28.96
N PRO A 160 -2.10 -13.47 -30.04
CA PRO A 160 -1.42 -14.62 -30.59
C PRO A 160 0.01 -14.24 -30.99
N LYS A 161 0.99 -14.95 -30.44
CA LYS A 161 2.39 -14.78 -30.85
C LYS A 161 2.46 -14.98 -32.35
N ALA A 162 2.86 -13.96 -33.08
CA ALA A 162 3.03 -14.04 -34.52
C ALA A 162 3.91 -15.27 -34.85
N ILE A 163 3.34 -16.19 -35.62
CA ILE A 163 4.09 -17.34 -36.12
C ILE A 163 5.15 -16.76 -37.06
N THR A 164 6.39 -16.81 -36.59
CA THR A 164 7.54 -16.49 -37.48
C THR A 164 7.65 -17.64 -38.45
N LEU A 165 7.35 -17.39 -39.75
CA LEU A 165 7.60 -18.27 -40.86
C LEU A 165 9.10 -18.31 -41.17
#